data_99e0f24ae46c22b995077020a5681afe
#
_entry.id   99e0f24ae46c22b995077020a5681afe
#
_cell.length_a   1.000
_cell.length_b   1.000
_cell.length_c   1.000
_cell.angle_alpha   90.00
_cell.angle_beta   90.00
_cell.angle_gamma   90.00
#
_symmetry.space_group_name_H-M   'P 1'
#
loop_
_entity.id
_entity.type
_entity.pdbx_description
1 polymer ?
#
loop_
_entity_poly.entity_id
_entity_poly.type
_entity_poly.pdbx_seq_one_letter_code
_entity_poly.pdbx_strand_id
1 'polypeptide(L)'
;MKQAITEYKQAIIIGASPMGSEESALLKLLKWAGYGEQAEHCSRDCDTCHTGCSAKIKNKDIYVVVADGGLKFLLKNGMLPDFFVGDLDSVELEDIPTEKTQSDGMQTEDTPTGKARPEGALKDILKDIPKEIVPVEKDDTDMALAVAKAYEKGYRNILLYGGCGGARISHTLANIQMMSFYAKKGCSLQMLGDGVRLEILHNASKTLSAAMKGSISVICLSDIAEGVTIQGLKYEYTGALTSDRTLGVSNSFVGKDAMVSVENGTLLLVYERA
;
A
#
# COMPACT_ATOMS: atom_id res chain seq x y z
N MET A 1 -26.13 -9.86 23.21
CA MET A 1 -24.77 -9.31 23.10
C MET A 1 -24.56 -8.90 21.66
N LYS A 2 -24.73 -7.61 21.32
CA LYS A 2 -24.41 -7.07 20.00
C LYS A 2 -22.91 -6.87 19.96
N GLN A 3 -22.18 -7.75 19.26
CA GLN A 3 -20.79 -7.46 18.87
C GLN A 3 -20.83 -6.20 17.99
N ALA A 4 -20.20 -5.15 18.47
CA ALA A 4 -19.98 -3.95 17.70
C ALA A 4 -19.17 -4.33 16.47
N ILE A 5 -19.77 -4.21 15.30
CA ILE A 5 -19.04 -4.21 14.03
C ILE A 5 -18.21 -2.94 14.08
N THR A 6 -16.95 -3.09 14.45
CA THR A 6 -15.97 -2.01 14.38
C THR A 6 -15.85 -1.70 12.89
N GLU A 7 -16.26 -0.50 12.48
CA GLU A 7 -16.01 0.03 11.15
C GLU A 7 -14.49 -0.02 10.91
N TYR A 8 -14.04 -0.95 10.08
CA TYR A 8 -12.62 -1.13 9.77
C TYR A 8 -12.18 -0.02 8.82
N LYS A 9 -11.77 1.10 9.39
CA LYS A 9 -11.07 2.13 8.64
C LYS A 9 -9.72 1.59 8.20
N GLN A 10 -9.49 1.59 6.88
CA GLN A 10 -8.27 1.07 6.28
C GLN A 10 -7.50 2.18 5.57
N ALA A 11 -6.19 2.27 5.80
CA ALA A 11 -5.30 3.07 4.98
C ALA A 11 -4.59 2.20 3.95
N ILE A 12 -4.43 2.74 2.75
CA ILE A 12 -3.64 2.15 1.67
C ILE A 12 -2.50 3.13 1.38
N ILE A 13 -1.27 2.67 1.56
CA ILE A 13 -0.07 3.45 1.28
C ILE A 13 0.57 2.90 0.01
N ILE A 14 0.88 3.77 -0.95
CA ILE A 14 1.45 3.38 -2.24
C ILE A 14 2.83 4.01 -2.39
N GLY A 15 3.85 3.18 -2.49
CA GLY A 15 5.24 3.59 -2.74
C GLY A 15 5.68 3.31 -4.17
N ALA A 16 6.97 3.53 -4.43
CA ALA A 16 7.56 3.53 -5.77
C ALA A 16 8.05 2.15 -6.26
N SER A 17 8.23 1.16 -5.37
CA SER A 17 8.76 -0.15 -5.80
C SER A 17 7.78 -0.90 -6.71
N PRO A 18 8.25 -1.74 -7.63
CA PRO A 18 7.40 -2.55 -8.49
C PRO A 18 6.41 -3.40 -7.68
N MET A 19 5.17 -3.44 -8.12
CA MET A 19 4.09 -4.20 -7.46
C MET A 19 3.82 -5.54 -8.17
N GLY A 20 4.27 -5.71 -9.42
CA GLY A 20 4.11 -6.92 -10.19
C GLY A 20 2.67 -7.41 -10.25
N SER A 21 2.44 -8.65 -9.84
CA SER A 21 1.10 -9.26 -9.85
C SER A 21 0.09 -8.59 -8.90
N GLU A 22 0.54 -7.81 -7.92
CA GLU A 22 -0.34 -7.13 -6.96
C GLU A 22 -0.97 -5.84 -7.54
N GLU A 23 -0.43 -5.30 -8.64
CA GLU A 23 -0.97 -4.11 -9.30
C GLU A 23 -2.44 -4.26 -9.69
N SER A 24 -2.82 -5.39 -10.29
CA SER A 24 -4.20 -5.67 -10.69
C SER A 24 -5.15 -5.77 -9.49
N ALA A 25 -4.68 -6.33 -8.38
CA ALA A 25 -5.46 -6.44 -7.15
C ALA A 25 -5.68 -5.06 -6.51
N LEU A 26 -4.63 -4.24 -6.46
CA LEU A 26 -4.69 -2.86 -5.98
C LEU A 26 -5.66 -2.02 -6.81
N LEU A 27 -5.59 -2.08 -8.15
CA LEU A 27 -6.50 -1.36 -9.03
C LEU A 27 -7.97 -1.73 -8.80
N LYS A 28 -8.27 -3.02 -8.64
CA LYS A 28 -9.63 -3.48 -8.33
C LYS A 28 -10.11 -2.93 -6.99
N LEU A 29 -9.25 -2.94 -5.98
CA LEU A 29 -9.56 -2.41 -4.65
C LEU A 29 -9.83 -0.90 -4.71
N LEU A 30 -8.98 -0.13 -5.38
CA LEU A 30 -9.13 1.32 -5.53
C LEU A 30 -10.42 1.69 -6.30
N LYS A 31 -10.71 1.00 -7.41
CA LYS A 31 -11.95 1.20 -8.17
C LYS A 31 -13.18 0.86 -7.34
N TRP A 32 -13.15 -0.25 -6.58
CA TRP A 32 -14.22 -0.59 -5.66
C TRP A 32 -14.43 0.50 -4.60
N ALA A 33 -13.36 1.10 -4.11
CA ALA A 33 -13.38 2.20 -3.15
C ALA A 33 -13.79 3.56 -3.77
N GLY A 34 -14.05 3.63 -5.07
CA GLY A 34 -14.51 4.84 -5.76
C GLY A 34 -13.39 5.77 -6.25
N TYR A 35 -12.17 5.25 -6.39
CA TYR A 35 -11.07 5.99 -7.02
C TYR A 35 -11.06 5.75 -8.54
N GLY A 36 -10.73 6.78 -9.35
CA GLY A 36 -10.55 6.68 -10.80
C GLY A 36 -11.82 6.77 -11.65
N GLU A 37 -12.99 6.90 -11.07
CA GLU A 37 -14.18 7.34 -11.78
C GLU A 37 -14.24 8.87 -11.63
N GLN A 38 -13.85 9.60 -12.67
CA GLN A 38 -14.17 11.02 -12.76
C GLN A 38 -15.71 11.11 -12.67
N ALA A 39 -16.20 11.83 -11.66
CA ALA A 39 -17.55 12.34 -11.73
C ALA A 39 -17.61 13.13 -13.03
N GLU A 40 -18.31 12.62 -14.07
CA GLU A 40 -18.66 13.45 -15.21
C GLU A 40 -19.23 14.71 -14.61
N HIS A 41 -18.66 15.85 -15.00
CA HIS A 41 -19.02 17.17 -14.52
C HIS A 41 -20.52 17.36 -14.73
N CYS A 42 -21.31 17.02 -13.73
CA CYS A 42 -22.64 17.55 -13.62
C CYS A 42 -22.45 19.01 -13.14
N SER A 43 -22.48 19.96 -14.07
CA SER A 43 -22.58 21.36 -13.73
C SER A 43 -23.74 21.56 -12.78
N ARG A 44 -23.59 22.44 -11.77
CA ARG A 44 -24.60 22.72 -10.74
C ARG A 44 -25.97 23.17 -11.29
N ASP A 45 -26.08 23.36 -12.60
CA ASP A 45 -27.25 23.83 -13.34
C ASP A 45 -27.81 22.78 -14.32
N CYS A 46 -27.67 21.48 -14.02
CA CYS A 46 -28.24 20.44 -14.87
C CYS A 46 -29.73 20.22 -14.53
N ASP A 47 -30.61 20.98 -15.16
CA ASP A 47 -32.09 20.82 -15.08
C ASP A 47 -32.60 19.48 -15.62
N THR A 48 -31.73 18.61 -16.15
CA THR A 48 -32.08 17.33 -16.76
C THR A 48 -31.81 16.11 -15.90
N CYS A 49 -31.18 16.25 -14.74
CA CYS A 49 -30.90 15.13 -13.84
C CYS A 49 -32.10 14.76 -12.97
N HIS A 50 -33.23 14.34 -13.58
CA HIS A 50 -34.35 13.78 -12.84
C HIS A 50 -34.17 12.34 -12.35
N THR A 51 -33.03 11.69 -12.66
CA THR A 51 -32.71 10.35 -12.17
C THR A 51 -31.26 10.36 -11.67
N GLY A 52 -31.10 10.61 -10.37
CA GLY A 52 -29.96 10.32 -9.53
C GLY A 52 -28.61 10.17 -10.25
N CYS A 53 -27.88 11.25 -10.45
CA CYS A 53 -26.42 11.18 -10.62
C CYS A 53 -25.86 10.55 -9.35
N SER A 54 -25.69 9.24 -9.35
CA SER A 54 -24.86 8.53 -8.38
C SER A 54 -23.41 8.87 -8.67
N ALA A 55 -22.97 10.09 -8.29
CA ALA A 55 -21.56 10.27 -8.03
C ALA A 55 -21.19 9.17 -7.04
N LYS A 56 -20.45 8.15 -7.46
CA LYS A 56 -19.94 7.12 -6.54
C LYS A 56 -19.18 7.84 -5.46
N ILE A 57 -19.79 7.92 -4.28
CA ILE A 57 -19.18 8.54 -3.11
C ILE A 57 -18.00 7.65 -2.76
N LYS A 58 -16.77 8.21 -2.74
CA LYS A 58 -15.59 7.52 -2.22
C LYS A 58 -15.95 6.84 -0.90
N ASN A 59 -15.55 5.58 -0.75
CA ASN A 59 -15.72 4.89 0.51
C ASN A 59 -14.90 5.62 1.59
N LYS A 60 -15.58 6.28 2.51
CA LYS A 60 -14.96 7.09 3.58
C LYS A 60 -14.12 6.27 4.55
N ASP A 61 -14.25 4.94 4.51
CA ASP A 61 -13.49 4.04 5.36
C ASP A 61 -12.11 3.69 4.78
N ILE A 62 -11.85 4.08 3.52
CA ILE A 62 -10.57 3.89 2.85
C ILE A 62 -9.88 5.25 2.65
N TYR A 63 -8.62 5.32 3.09
CA TYR A 63 -7.77 6.50 2.98
C TYR A 63 -6.50 6.14 2.21
N VAL A 64 -6.32 6.76 1.05
CA VAL A 64 -5.18 6.50 0.15
C VAL A 64 -4.12 7.57 0.33
N VAL A 65 -2.95 7.17 0.78
CA VAL A 65 -1.77 8.02 0.89
C VAL A 65 -0.73 7.55 -0.11
N VAL A 66 -0.13 8.47 -0.82
CA VAL A 66 0.96 8.17 -1.75
C VAL A 66 2.27 8.71 -1.21
N ALA A 67 3.29 7.86 -1.25
CA ALA A 67 4.66 8.18 -0.93
C ALA A 67 5.45 8.37 -2.23
N ASP A 68 5.87 9.59 -2.50
CA ASP A 68 6.74 10.01 -3.59
C ASP A 68 6.40 9.34 -4.96
N GLY A 69 7.30 8.54 -5.52
CA GLY A 69 7.14 7.90 -6.84
C GLY A 69 5.92 6.98 -7.00
N GLY A 70 5.22 6.61 -5.91
CA GLY A 70 3.94 5.92 -5.97
C GLY A 70 2.84 6.74 -6.64
N LEU A 71 3.00 8.06 -6.74
CA LEU A 71 2.07 8.95 -7.44
C LEU A 71 1.96 8.60 -8.94
N LYS A 72 3.07 8.17 -9.58
CA LYS A 72 3.07 7.72 -10.98
C LYS A 72 2.02 6.66 -11.25
N PHE A 73 1.90 5.68 -10.34
CA PHE A 73 0.93 4.60 -10.47
C PHE A 73 -0.51 5.13 -10.48
N LEU A 74 -0.86 6.06 -9.60
CA LEU A 74 -2.21 6.62 -9.56
C LEU A 74 -2.50 7.48 -10.77
N LEU A 75 -1.59 8.39 -11.16
CA LEU A 75 -1.75 9.27 -12.31
C LEU A 75 -1.93 8.50 -13.61
N LYS A 76 -1.11 7.45 -13.83
CA LYS A 76 -1.23 6.55 -15.00
C LYS A 76 -2.61 5.88 -15.10
N ASN A 77 -3.28 5.69 -13.98
CA ASN A 77 -4.60 5.06 -13.90
C ASN A 77 -5.75 6.08 -13.73
N GLY A 78 -5.49 7.38 -13.91
CA GLY A 78 -6.50 8.44 -13.79
C GLY A 78 -7.04 8.60 -12.37
N MET A 79 -6.24 8.29 -11.34
CA MET A 79 -6.63 8.33 -9.94
C MET A 79 -5.83 9.38 -9.18
N LEU A 80 -6.43 9.94 -8.13
CA LEU A 80 -5.78 10.88 -7.23
C LEU A 80 -5.84 10.36 -5.79
N PRO A 81 -4.77 10.57 -4.98
CA PRO A 81 -4.74 10.18 -3.58
C PRO A 81 -5.57 11.13 -2.70
N ASP A 82 -5.81 10.71 -1.45
CA ASP A 82 -6.35 11.61 -0.42
C ASP A 82 -5.26 12.44 0.25
N PHE A 83 -4.00 11.97 0.19
CA PHE A 83 -2.84 12.67 0.71
C PHE A 83 -1.56 12.28 -0.04
N PHE A 84 -0.67 13.24 -0.25
CA PHE A 84 0.64 13.03 -0.86
C PHE A 84 1.75 13.38 0.13
N VAL A 85 2.82 12.56 0.17
CA VAL A 85 4.07 12.81 0.91
C VAL A 85 5.25 12.59 -0.03
N GLY A 86 6.12 13.55 -0.18
CA GLY A 86 7.33 13.43 -1.01
C GLY A 86 7.87 14.76 -1.46
N ASP A 87 8.98 14.74 -2.21
CA ASP A 87 9.64 15.93 -2.76
C ASP A 87 9.26 16.22 -4.22
N LEU A 88 8.49 15.33 -4.87
CA LEU A 88 8.07 15.40 -6.28
C LEU A 88 9.19 15.21 -7.31
N ASP A 89 10.40 14.87 -6.91
CA ASP A 89 11.53 14.66 -7.81
C ASP A 89 11.42 13.39 -8.66
N SER A 90 10.70 12.40 -8.13
CA SER A 90 10.49 11.10 -8.78
C SER A 90 9.38 11.10 -9.84
N VAL A 91 8.60 12.18 -10.00
CA VAL A 91 7.47 12.23 -10.94
C VAL A 91 7.87 12.97 -12.20
N GLU A 92 8.01 12.25 -13.32
CA GLU A 92 8.30 12.84 -14.62
C GLU A 92 7.04 13.33 -15.30
N LEU A 93 7.18 14.36 -16.16
CA LEU A 93 6.05 14.96 -16.87
C LEU A 93 5.34 13.99 -17.84
N GLU A 94 6.04 12.94 -18.27
CA GLU A 94 5.49 11.86 -19.10
C GLU A 94 4.46 11.00 -18.36
N ASP A 95 4.49 10.99 -17.04
CA ASP A 95 3.58 10.22 -16.18
C ASP A 95 2.18 10.86 -16.08
N ILE A 96 2.00 12.11 -16.58
CA ILE A 96 0.74 12.85 -16.53
C ILE A 96 -0.12 12.51 -17.75
N PRO A 97 -1.35 11.95 -17.58
CA PRO A 97 -2.26 11.69 -18.69
C PRO A 97 -2.52 12.94 -19.53
N THR A 98 -2.31 12.85 -20.84
CA THR A 98 -2.78 13.88 -21.77
C THR A 98 -4.26 13.67 -21.99
N GLU A 99 -5.10 14.67 -21.68
CA GLU A 99 -6.46 14.68 -22.21
C GLU A 99 -6.38 14.58 -23.74
N LYS A 100 -7.01 13.53 -24.30
CA LYS A 100 -7.26 13.47 -25.73
C LYS A 100 -8.28 14.54 -26.06
N THR A 101 -7.80 15.72 -26.43
CA THR A 101 -8.62 16.69 -27.16
C THR A 101 -8.98 16.03 -28.48
N GLN A 102 -10.18 15.46 -28.56
CA GLN A 102 -10.84 15.22 -29.84
C GLN A 102 -11.19 16.60 -30.38
N SER A 103 -10.34 17.12 -31.24
CA SER A 103 -10.71 18.17 -32.18
C SER A 103 -10.55 17.59 -33.59
N ASP A 104 -11.68 17.51 -34.27
CA ASP A 104 -11.79 17.16 -35.69
C ASP A 104 -10.83 17.96 -36.57
N GLY A 105 -10.18 17.23 -37.45
CA GLY A 105 -9.75 17.58 -38.80
C GLY A 105 -9.12 18.93 -39.00
N MET A 106 -7.79 19.05 -38.88
CA MET A 106 -6.98 19.88 -39.78
C MET A 106 -5.52 19.44 -39.68
N GLN A 107 -5.04 18.84 -40.77
CA GLN A 107 -3.61 18.52 -40.95
C GLN A 107 -2.89 19.87 -41.19
N THR A 108 -1.99 20.23 -40.28
CA THR A 108 -0.90 21.15 -40.52
C THR A 108 0.38 20.46 -40.12
N GLU A 109 1.20 20.19 -41.15
CA GLU A 109 2.59 19.79 -41.04
C GLU A 109 3.36 20.89 -40.29
N ASP A 110 4.31 20.45 -39.47
CA ASP A 110 5.25 21.15 -38.59
C ASP A 110 4.90 21.16 -37.12
N THR A 111 5.17 19.99 -36.49
CA THR A 111 5.25 19.93 -35.01
C THR A 111 6.71 19.77 -34.60
N PRO A 112 7.34 20.73 -33.90
CA PRO A 112 8.65 20.50 -33.30
C PRO A 112 8.54 19.43 -32.24
N THR A 113 9.32 18.37 -32.42
CA THR A 113 9.60 17.35 -31.43
C THR A 113 10.01 17.99 -30.09
N GLY A 114 9.33 17.61 -28.98
CA GLY A 114 9.85 17.84 -27.64
C GLY A 114 9.40 19.13 -26.97
N LYS A 115 8.11 19.39 -26.83
CA LYS A 115 7.64 20.35 -25.82
C LYS A 115 7.56 19.66 -24.48
N ALA A 116 8.56 19.92 -23.63
CA ALA A 116 8.45 19.66 -22.19
C ALA A 116 7.15 20.28 -21.68
N ARG A 117 6.28 19.48 -21.05
CA ARG A 117 5.12 20.02 -20.35
C ARG A 117 5.60 20.97 -19.25
N PRO A 118 4.96 22.12 -19.05
CA PRO A 118 5.41 23.06 -18.03
C PRO A 118 5.35 22.39 -16.64
N GLU A 119 6.36 22.62 -15.81
CA GLU A 119 6.42 22.19 -14.39
C GLU A 119 5.17 22.55 -13.59
N GLY A 120 4.36 23.47 -14.10
CA GLY A 120 3.06 23.84 -13.56
C GLY A 120 2.02 22.71 -13.59
N ALA A 121 2.04 21.81 -14.59
CA ALA A 121 0.96 20.84 -14.77
C ALA A 121 0.84 19.86 -13.57
N LEU A 122 1.94 19.41 -12.99
CA LEU A 122 1.92 18.56 -11.78
C LEU A 122 1.45 19.34 -10.56
N LYS A 123 1.90 20.59 -10.42
CA LYS A 123 1.46 21.48 -9.34
C LYS A 123 -0.04 21.76 -9.42
N ASP A 124 -0.57 21.93 -10.64
CA ASP A 124 -2.00 22.16 -10.87
C ASP A 124 -2.82 20.90 -10.50
N ILE A 125 -2.39 19.69 -10.90
CA ILE A 125 -3.04 18.43 -10.53
C ILE A 125 -3.06 18.23 -9.01
N LEU A 126 -1.97 18.57 -8.34
CA LEU A 126 -1.83 18.40 -6.88
C LEU A 126 -2.34 19.61 -6.08
N LYS A 127 -2.86 20.65 -6.73
CA LYS A 127 -3.28 21.90 -6.08
C LYS A 127 -4.29 21.66 -4.96
N ASP A 128 -5.28 20.83 -5.23
CA ASP A 128 -6.40 20.57 -4.32
C ASP A 128 -6.18 19.32 -3.46
N ILE A 129 -5.03 18.61 -3.63
CA ILE A 129 -4.72 17.43 -2.83
C ILE A 129 -3.95 17.86 -1.59
N PRO A 130 -4.42 17.49 -0.38
CA PRO A 130 -3.65 17.65 0.85
C PRO A 130 -2.30 16.96 0.71
N LYS A 131 -1.22 17.70 1.04
CA LYS A 131 0.13 17.19 0.83
C LYS A 131 1.10 17.69 1.89
N GLU A 132 2.15 16.92 2.08
CA GLU A 132 3.34 17.29 2.85
C GLU A 132 4.54 17.20 1.92
N ILE A 133 5.05 18.35 1.52
CA ILE A 133 6.29 18.42 0.73
C ILE A 133 7.45 18.38 1.72
N VAL A 134 8.27 17.36 1.56
CA VAL A 134 9.42 17.12 2.45
C VAL A 134 10.72 17.32 1.70
N PRO A 135 11.78 17.80 2.36
CA PRO A 135 13.09 17.94 1.71
C PRO A 135 13.66 16.57 1.34
N VAL A 136 14.57 16.53 0.36
CA VAL A 136 15.29 15.31 -0.04
C VAL A 136 16.11 14.77 1.14
N GLU A 137 16.79 15.65 1.87
CA GLU A 137 17.52 15.30 3.09
C GLU A 137 16.58 15.32 4.29
N LYS A 138 16.26 14.14 4.80
CA LYS A 138 15.35 13.93 5.94
C LYS A 138 15.70 12.63 6.68
N ASP A 139 15.29 12.55 7.94
CA ASP A 139 15.60 11.41 8.81
C ASP A 139 14.75 10.17 8.51
N ASP A 140 13.54 10.36 7.94
CA ASP A 140 12.59 9.29 7.63
C ASP A 140 12.37 9.11 6.13
N THR A 141 12.01 7.90 5.70
CA THR A 141 11.60 7.63 4.32
C THR A 141 10.18 8.16 4.05
N ASP A 142 9.87 8.48 2.79
CA ASP A 142 8.52 8.94 2.40
C ASP A 142 7.45 7.91 2.78
N MET A 143 7.75 6.61 2.67
CA MET A 143 6.87 5.53 3.11
C MET A 143 6.60 5.61 4.63
N ALA A 144 7.62 5.85 5.45
CA ALA A 144 7.46 5.98 6.90
C ALA A 144 6.63 7.20 7.26
N LEU A 145 6.85 8.33 6.59
CA LEU A 145 6.05 9.55 6.77
C LEU A 145 4.60 9.34 6.35
N ALA A 146 4.35 8.62 5.24
CA ALA A 146 3.00 8.30 4.79
C ALA A 146 2.25 7.41 5.81
N VAL A 147 2.93 6.41 6.39
CA VAL A 147 2.37 5.57 7.46
C VAL A 147 2.11 6.39 8.72
N ALA A 148 3.03 7.29 9.11
CA ALA A 148 2.85 8.20 10.24
C ALA A 148 1.57 9.04 10.07
N LYS A 149 1.36 9.58 8.86
CA LYS A 149 0.17 10.39 8.55
C LYS A 149 -1.12 9.59 8.66
N ALA A 150 -1.14 8.35 8.18
CA ALA A 150 -2.30 7.46 8.35
C ALA A 150 -2.55 7.12 9.83
N TYR A 151 -1.48 6.85 10.59
CA TYR A 151 -1.57 6.59 12.02
C TYR A 151 -2.11 7.78 12.81
N GLU A 152 -1.65 9.01 12.54
CA GLU A 152 -2.12 10.25 13.15
C GLU A 152 -3.62 10.48 12.90
N LYS A 153 -4.11 10.12 11.70
CA LYS A 153 -5.53 10.16 11.35
C LYS A 153 -6.37 9.06 12.01
N GLY A 154 -5.76 8.18 12.80
CA GLY A 154 -6.46 7.12 13.54
C GLY A 154 -6.59 5.80 12.81
N TYR A 155 -6.01 5.64 11.62
CA TYR A 155 -5.99 4.35 10.92
C TYR A 155 -5.04 3.39 11.62
N ARG A 156 -5.50 2.16 11.85
CA ARG A 156 -4.74 1.10 12.52
C ARG A 156 -4.63 -0.16 11.67
N ASN A 157 -5.38 -0.24 10.59
CA ASN A 157 -5.28 -1.29 9.58
C ASN A 157 -4.68 -0.67 8.32
N ILE A 158 -3.46 -1.04 7.96
CA ILE A 158 -2.67 -0.37 6.92
C ILE A 158 -2.14 -1.40 5.92
N LEU A 159 -2.47 -1.20 4.65
CA LEU A 159 -1.89 -1.95 3.54
C LEU A 159 -0.83 -1.09 2.84
N LEU A 160 0.35 -1.67 2.64
CA LEU A 160 1.47 -1.03 1.96
C LEU A 160 1.67 -1.71 0.61
N TYR A 161 1.64 -0.94 -0.46
CA TYR A 161 1.98 -1.39 -1.81
C TYR A 161 3.21 -0.66 -2.31
N GLY A 162 4.06 -1.35 -3.08
CA GLY A 162 5.30 -0.75 -3.60
C GLY A 162 6.32 -0.41 -2.52
N GLY A 163 6.30 -1.12 -1.39
CA GLY A 163 7.22 -0.93 -0.26
C GLY A 163 8.32 -1.98 -0.16
N CYS A 164 8.24 -3.09 -0.92
CA CYS A 164 9.24 -4.16 -0.92
C CYS A 164 9.72 -4.48 -2.34
N GLY A 165 10.93 -5.02 -2.45
CA GLY A 165 11.59 -5.27 -3.73
C GLY A 165 12.22 -4.00 -4.32
N GLY A 166 12.49 -4.03 -5.65
CA GLY A 166 13.19 -2.95 -6.35
C GLY A 166 14.71 -2.99 -6.12
N ALA A 167 15.41 -1.98 -6.64
CA ALA A 167 16.87 -1.94 -6.63
C ALA A 167 17.51 -1.67 -5.26
N ARG A 168 16.74 -1.09 -4.32
CA ARG A 168 17.22 -0.65 -3.01
C ARG A 168 16.71 -1.54 -1.88
N ILE A 169 17.43 -2.63 -1.58
CA ILE A 169 17.06 -3.54 -0.48
C ILE A 169 16.98 -2.83 0.89
N SER A 170 17.78 -1.78 1.11
CA SER A 170 17.75 -0.98 2.33
C SER A 170 16.37 -0.36 2.61
N HIS A 171 15.62 0.04 1.57
CA HIS A 171 14.26 0.54 1.72
C HIS A 171 13.29 -0.54 2.19
N THR A 172 13.42 -1.77 1.67
CA THR A 172 12.62 -2.91 2.14
C THR A 172 12.89 -3.18 3.63
N LEU A 173 14.16 -3.18 4.04
CA LEU A 173 14.55 -3.40 5.44
C LEU A 173 14.03 -2.27 6.34
N ALA A 174 14.17 -1.01 5.93
CA ALA A 174 13.65 0.14 6.67
C ALA A 174 12.11 0.07 6.82
N ASN A 175 11.40 -0.34 5.76
CA ASN A 175 9.95 -0.52 5.83
C ASN A 175 9.55 -1.65 6.80
N ILE A 176 10.31 -2.75 6.87
CA ILE A 176 10.08 -3.81 7.86
C ILE A 176 10.29 -3.29 9.30
N GLN A 177 11.33 -2.47 9.52
CA GLN A 177 11.57 -1.83 10.83
C GLN A 177 10.41 -0.90 11.21
N MET A 178 9.97 -0.07 10.28
CA MET A 178 8.81 0.82 10.45
C MET A 178 7.54 0.02 10.75
N MET A 179 7.27 -1.08 10.01
CA MET A 179 6.12 -1.96 10.29
C MET A 179 6.19 -2.55 11.70
N SER A 180 7.36 -3.00 12.14
CA SER A 180 7.57 -3.50 13.52
C SER A 180 7.28 -2.43 14.57
N PHE A 181 7.72 -1.19 14.35
CA PHE A 181 7.45 -0.06 15.24
C PHE A 181 5.94 0.20 15.40
N TYR A 182 5.19 0.25 14.30
CA TYR A 182 3.75 0.50 14.36
C TYR A 182 2.94 -0.71 14.84
N ALA A 183 3.40 -1.94 14.61
CA ALA A 183 2.78 -3.13 15.17
C ALA A 183 2.82 -3.12 16.71
N LYS A 184 3.94 -2.71 17.31
CA LYS A 184 4.08 -2.49 18.76
C LYS A 184 3.14 -1.40 19.29
N LYS A 185 2.64 -0.51 18.42
CA LYS A 185 1.63 0.52 18.73
C LYS A 185 0.19 0.07 18.43
N GLY A 186 -0.02 -1.22 18.18
CA GLY A 186 -1.33 -1.81 17.94
C GLY A 186 -1.87 -1.66 16.52
N CYS A 187 -1.00 -1.38 15.53
CA CYS A 187 -1.39 -1.39 14.14
C CYS A 187 -1.26 -2.79 13.51
N SER A 188 -2.20 -3.14 12.65
CA SER A 188 -2.07 -4.26 11.71
C SER A 188 -1.52 -3.73 10.41
N LEU A 189 -0.30 -4.15 10.04
CA LEU A 189 0.34 -3.75 8.80
C LEU A 189 0.63 -4.96 7.93
N GLN A 190 0.29 -4.84 6.66
CA GLN A 190 0.66 -5.79 5.62
C GLN A 190 1.36 -5.04 4.50
N MET A 191 2.46 -5.58 4.00
CA MET A 191 3.17 -5.05 2.85
C MET A 191 3.13 -6.06 1.71
N LEU A 192 2.69 -5.61 0.55
CA LEU A 192 2.47 -6.43 -0.64
C LEU A 192 3.42 -5.98 -1.76
N GLY A 193 4.09 -6.95 -2.34
CA GLY A 193 4.98 -6.78 -3.48
C GLY A 193 4.79 -7.91 -4.48
N ASP A 194 5.66 -8.02 -5.46
CA ASP A 194 5.53 -9.01 -6.54
C ASP A 194 5.64 -10.45 -6.01
N GLY A 195 4.48 -11.06 -5.80
CA GLY A 195 4.38 -12.43 -5.29
C GLY A 195 4.74 -12.60 -3.82
N VAL A 196 5.03 -11.52 -3.10
CA VAL A 196 5.43 -11.54 -1.68
C VAL A 196 4.43 -10.75 -0.84
N ARG A 197 4.05 -11.29 0.31
CA ARG A 197 3.32 -10.58 1.35
C ARG A 197 4.09 -10.66 2.65
N LEU A 198 4.28 -9.52 3.30
CA LEU A 198 4.93 -9.37 4.59
C LEU A 198 3.88 -8.93 5.62
N GLU A 199 3.91 -9.52 6.81
CA GLU A 199 3.00 -9.19 7.92
C GLU A 199 3.76 -9.26 9.23
N ILE A 200 3.49 -8.32 10.14
CA ILE A 200 4.09 -8.33 11.49
C ILE A 200 3.10 -8.92 12.48
N LEU A 201 3.60 -9.81 13.32
CA LEU A 201 2.89 -10.38 14.45
C LEU A 201 3.62 -9.97 15.74
N HIS A 202 2.97 -9.20 16.61
CA HIS A 202 3.53 -8.74 17.86
C HIS A 202 2.62 -9.14 19.03
N ASN A 203 3.13 -10.01 19.92
CA ASN A 203 2.39 -10.53 21.09
C ASN A 203 0.98 -11.02 20.71
N ALA A 204 0.88 -11.82 19.67
CA ALA A 204 -0.40 -12.17 19.08
C ALA A 204 -0.38 -13.55 18.42
N SER A 205 -1.55 -13.99 17.94
CA SER A 205 -1.76 -15.23 17.20
C SER A 205 -2.43 -14.95 15.86
N LYS A 206 -2.04 -15.71 14.83
CA LYS A 206 -2.58 -15.64 13.48
C LYS A 206 -2.99 -17.03 13.01
N THR A 207 -4.25 -17.20 12.67
CA THR A 207 -4.75 -18.37 11.96
C THR A 207 -4.58 -18.20 10.45
N LEU A 208 -4.10 -19.25 9.79
CA LEU A 208 -3.81 -19.32 8.37
C LEU A 208 -4.70 -20.41 7.75
N SER A 209 -5.45 -20.04 6.71
CA SER A 209 -6.43 -20.93 6.07
C SER A 209 -5.76 -22.09 5.31
N ALA A 210 -6.38 -23.26 5.36
CA ALA A 210 -6.03 -24.44 4.54
C ALA A 210 -5.97 -24.16 3.03
N ALA A 211 -6.64 -23.11 2.55
CA ALA A 211 -6.60 -22.70 1.14
C ALA A 211 -5.29 -22.00 0.73
N MET A 212 -4.46 -21.58 1.68
CA MET A 212 -3.18 -20.94 1.40
C MET A 212 -2.18 -21.94 0.82
N LYS A 213 -1.37 -21.46 -0.13
CA LYS A 213 -0.35 -22.24 -0.84
C LYS A 213 0.96 -21.47 -0.90
N GLY A 214 2.04 -22.16 -1.25
CA GLY A 214 3.38 -21.58 -1.35
C GLY A 214 4.17 -21.76 -0.07
N SER A 215 5.18 -20.94 0.11
CA SER A 215 6.04 -20.96 1.28
C SER A 215 5.64 -19.86 2.28
N ILE A 216 6.03 -20.09 3.52
CA ILE A 216 5.95 -19.11 4.61
C ILE A 216 7.23 -19.17 5.42
N SER A 217 7.80 -18.00 5.70
CA SER A 217 8.92 -17.88 6.64
C SER A 217 8.46 -17.11 7.88
N VAL A 218 8.91 -17.56 9.04
CA VAL A 218 8.66 -16.93 10.35
C VAL A 218 10.00 -16.45 10.88
N ILE A 219 10.23 -15.14 10.87
CA ILE A 219 11.50 -14.52 11.22
C ILE A 219 11.34 -13.71 12.50
N CYS A 220 12.24 -13.91 13.47
CA CYS A 220 12.26 -13.14 14.70
C CYS A 220 12.83 -11.73 14.44
N LEU A 221 12.09 -10.68 14.82
CA LEU A 221 12.51 -9.27 14.74
C LEU A 221 12.90 -8.66 16.10
N SER A 222 12.58 -9.33 17.20
CA SER A 222 13.09 -8.98 18.54
C SER A 222 14.36 -9.77 18.81
N ASP A 223 15.14 -9.37 19.80
CA ASP A 223 16.32 -10.17 20.22
C ASP A 223 15.91 -11.60 20.51
N ILE A 224 14.80 -11.78 21.25
CA ILE A 224 14.15 -13.04 21.55
C ILE A 224 12.64 -12.90 21.36
N ALA A 225 12.01 -13.89 20.75
CA ALA A 225 10.56 -14.07 20.71
C ALA A 225 10.22 -15.34 21.50
N GLU A 226 9.54 -15.18 22.63
CA GLU A 226 9.20 -16.26 23.56
C GLU A 226 7.79 -16.79 23.32
N GLY A 227 7.56 -18.07 23.67
CA GLY A 227 6.26 -18.72 23.51
C GLY A 227 5.82 -18.80 22.05
N VAL A 228 6.76 -18.92 21.10
CA VAL A 228 6.44 -19.09 19.70
C VAL A 228 5.86 -20.48 19.47
N THR A 229 4.72 -20.55 18.80
CA THR A 229 4.09 -21.79 18.37
C THR A 229 3.79 -21.71 16.87
N ILE A 230 4.25 -22.71 16.12
CA ILE A 230 3.96 -22.92 14.70
C ILE A 230 3.30 -24.27 14.56
N GLN A 231 2.04 -24.30 14.16
CA GLN A 231 1.25 -25.55 14.00
C GLN A 231 0.57 -25.56 12.64
N GLY A 232 0.32 -26.77 12.12
CA GLY A 232 -0.40 -26.94 10.85
C GLY A 232 0.41 -26.64 9.59
N LEU A 233 1.67 -26.27 9.70
CA LEU A 233 2.63 -26.15 8.60
C LEU A 233 3.45 -27.42 8.44
N LYS A 234 4.27 -27.52 7.39
CA LYS A 234 5.13 -28.68 7.15
C LYS A 234 6.09 -28.94 8.29
N TYR A 235 6.67 -27.88 8.85
CA TYR A 235 7.54 -27.93 10.01
C TYR A 235 6.86 -27.23 11.18
N GLU A 236 6.48 -27.99 12.19
CA GLU A 236 5.89 -27.49 13.42
C GLU A 236 6.99 -27.15 14.43
N TYR A 237 6.76 -26.14 15.26
CA TYR A 237 7.75 -25.68 16.24
C TYR A 237 7.06 -25.10 17.47
N THR A 238 7.66 -25.33 18.62
CA THR A 238 7.28 -24.67 19.89
C THR A 238 8.56 -24.35 20.66
N GLY A 239 8.72 -23.08 21.05
CA GLY A 239 9.90 -22.63 21.77
C GLY A 239 10.18 -21.15 21.57
N ALA A 240 11.41 -20.71 21.81
CA ALA A 240 11.84 -19.35 21.56
C ALA A 240 12.57 -19.24 20.22
N LEU A 241 12.30 -18.17 19.46
CA LEU A 241 13.07 -17.79 18.29
C LEU A 241 13.95 -16.57 18.64
N THR A 242 15.14 -16.50 18.05
CA THR A 242 16.09 -15.39 18.24
C THR A 242 16.45 -14.76 16.92
N SER A 243 16.80 -13.47 16.92
CA SER A 243 17.12 -12.71 15.70
C SER A 243 18.43 -13.12 15.04
N ASP A 244 19.31 -13.83 15.75
CA ASP A 244 20.60 -14.33 15.29
C ASP A 244 20.54 -15.72 14.64
N ARG A 245 19.33 -16.31 14.51
CA ARG A 245 19.13 -17.64 13.93
C ARG A 245 18.14 -17.61 12.77
N THR A 246 18.36 -18.49 11.80
CA THR A 246 17.51 -18.64 10.61
C THR A 246 16.41 -19.69 10.77
N LEU A 247 16.18 -20.18 12.00
CA LEU A 247 15.12 -21.12 12.30
C LEU A 247 13.74 -20.47 12.00
N GLY A 248 12.87 -21.20 11.31
CA GLY A 248 11.56 -20.71 10.87
C GLY A 248 11.48 -20.27 9.40
N VAL A 249 12.60 -20.21 8.70
CA VAL A 249 12.65 -19.88 7.26
C VAL A 249 12.28 -21.10 6.40
N SER A 250 11.61 -20.84 5.25
CA SER A 250 11.26 -21.85 4.24
C SER A 250 10.35 -22.97 4.74
N ASN A 251 9.35 -22.65 5.52
CA ASN A 251 8.24 -23.54 5.84
C ASN A 251 7.22 -23.57 4.68
N SER A 252 6.22 -24.44 4.72
CA SER A 252 5.25 -24.61 3.63
C SER A 252 3.86 -24.90 4.16
N PHE A 253 2.86 -24.45 3.42
CA PHE A 253 1.47 -24.87 3.62
C PHE A 253 1.26 -26.30 3.14
N VAL A 254 0.48 -27.08 3.89
CA VAL A 254 0.23 -28.51 3.62
C VAL A 254 -1.26 -28.83 3.45
N GLY A 255 -2.08 -27.83 3.10
CA GLY A 255 -3.50 -28.00 2.79
C GLY A 255 -4.39 -28.18 4.01
N LYS A 256 -3.95 -27.80 5.20
CA LYS A 256 -4.72 -27.74 6.45
C LYS A 256 -4.61 -26.35 7.08
N ASP A 257 -5.53 -26.03 7.97
CA ASP A 257 -5.43 -24.80 8.75
C ASP A 257 -4.16 -24.83 9.61
N ALA A 258 -3.50 -23.68 9.66
CA ALA A 258 -2.27 -23.50 10.42
C ALA A 258 -2.39 -22.32 11.38
N MET A 259 -1.49 -22.27 12.36
CA MET A 259 -1.42 -21.18 13.32
C MET A 259 0.03 -20.82 13.58
N VAL A 260 0.30 -19.51 13.65
CA VAL A 260 1.54 -18.95 14.17
C VAL A 260 1.19 -18.03 15.33
N SER A 261 1.84 -18.20 16.47
CA SER A 261 1.65 -17.33 17.63
C SER A 261 2.97 -16.99 18.31
N VAL A 262 2.98 -15.88 19.02
CA VAL A 262 4.08 -15.41 19.86
C VAL A 262 3.49 -14.79 21.12
N GLU A 263 3.96 -15.21 22.31
CA GLU A 263 3.51 -14.67 23.59
C GLU A 263 4.19 -13.35 23.90
N ASN A 264 5.50 -13.28 23.71
CA ASN A 264 6.30 -12.09 23.96
C ASN A 264 7.35 -11.93 22.86
N GLY A 265 7.24 -10.87 22.07
CA GLY A 265 8.16 -10.57 20.98
C GLY A 265 7.47 -10.19 19.68
N THR A 266 8.27 -10.07 18.64
CA THR A 266 7.83 -9.64 17.31
C THR A 266 8.34 -10.60 16.25
N LEU A 267 7.43 -11.10 15.43
CA LEU A 267 7.72 -11.97 14.29
C LEU A 267 7.36 -11.25 12.98
N LEU A 268 8.16 -11.47 11.96
CA LEU A 268 7.84 -11.18 10.57
C LEU A 268 7.37 -12.47 9.90
N LEU A 269 6.19 -12.47 9.35
CA LEU A 269 5.67 -13.51 8.48
C LEU A 269 5.89 -13.10 7.03
N VAL A 270 6.63 -13.91 6.28
CA VAL A 270 6.90 -13.71 4.86
C VAL A 270 6.19 -14.80 4.08
N TYR A 271 5.21 -14.44 3.27
CA TYR A 271 4.47 -15.34 2.41
C TYR A 271 4.98 -15.16 0.99
N GLU A 272 5.37 -16.27 0.35
CA GLU A 272 5.84 -16.29 -1.03
C GLU A 272 4.97 -17.24 -1.85
N ARG A 273 4.56 -16.80 -3.04
CA ARG A 273 3.82 -17.67 -3.96
C ARG A 273 4.75 -18.76 -4.48
N ALA A 274 4.19 -19.96 -4.65
CA ALA A 274 4.85 -21.06 -5.33
C ALA A 274 4.98 -20.77 -6.83
#